data_2b28f6b9cd59e9acc3394fd98342acbd
#
_entry.id   2b28f6b9cd59e9acc3394fd98342acbd
#
_cell.length_a   1.000
_cell.length_b   1.000
_cell.length_c   1.000
_cell.angle_alpha   90.00
_cell.angle_beta   90.00
_cell.angle_gamma   90.00
#
_symmetry.space_group_name_H-M   'P 1'
#
loop_
_entity.id
_entity.type
_entity.pdbx_description
1 polymer ?
#
loop_
_entity_poly.entity_id
_entity_poly.type
_entity_poly.pdbx_seq_one_letter_code
_entity_poly.pdbx_strand_id
1 'polypeptide(L)'
;AQRVAHIMREGFGTKVLGYDPFISAEEAAKRGFEKVETLEELLEQSDLVNINVPLAPSTTHMISGDLFNHFKPGAVFVNAARGAVISEDELYDALVSGKLKATACDTFIKEPPTAENKLLSLPNFSATPHLGGNTEEALQKAGTEVVEETLNVLAGKAPLHPVS
;
A
#
# COMPACT_ATOMS: atom_id res chain seq x y z
N ALA A 1 -3.73 -5.25 4.07
CA ALA A 1 -2.93 -5.04 5.28
C ALA A 1 -2.90 -6.27 6.18
N GLN A 2 -4.02 -6.76 6.72
CA GLN A 2 -4.07 -7.81 7.77
C GLN A 2 -3.34 -9.10 7.37
N ARG A 3 -3.48 -9.58 6.12
CA ARG A 3 -2.82 -10.79 5.66
C ARG A 3 -1.29 -10.63 5.58
N VAL A 4 -0.80 -9.46 5.16
CA VAL A 4 0.64 -9.13 5.17
C VAL A 4 1.14 -9.12 6.61
N ALA A 5 0.45 -8.44 7.52
CA ALA A 5 0.78 -8.40 8.95
C ALA A 5 0.88 -9.81 9.56
N HIS A 6 -0.10 -10.66 9.27
CA HIS A 6 -0.09 -12.05 9.72
C HIS A 6 1.12 -12.84 9.20
N ILE A 7 1.39 -12.76 7.88
CA ILE A 7 2.52 -13.47 7.27
C ILE A 7 3.85 -12.99 7.85
N MET A 8 4.03 -11.69 8.01
CA MET A 8 5.25 -11.11 8.56
C MET A 8 5.47 -11.54 10.01
N ARG A 9 4.42 -11.53 10.82
CA ARG A 9 4.52 -11.96 12.23
C ARG A 9 4.76 -13.45 12.35
N GLU A 10 3.93 -14.28 11.72
CA GLU A 10 3.97 -15.74 11.92
C GLU A 10 5.07 -16.42 11.10
N GLY A 11 5.34 -15.91 9.88
CA GLY A 11 6.33 -16.52 9.00
C GLY A 11 7.75 -16.02 9.23
N PHE A 12 7.91 -14.77 9.65
CA PHE A 12 9.21 -14.14 9.83
C PHE A 12 9.51 -13.69 11.26
N GLY A 13 8.58 -13.85 12.19
CA GLY A 13 8.76 -13.46 13.59
C GLY A 13 8.95 -11.95 13.79
N THR A 14 8.44 -11.11 12.88
CA THR A 14 8.62 -9.66 12.97
C THR A 14 7.60 -9.03 13.94
N LYS A 15 8.01 -7.99 14.63
CA LYS A 15 7.07 -7.08 15.30
C LYS A 15 6.32 -6.29 14.22
N VAL A 16 5.00 -6.24 14.31
CA VAL A 16 4.16 -5.50 13.38
C VAL A 16 3.54 -4.30 14.08
N LEU A 17 3.85 -3.12 13.56
CA LEU A 17 3.23 -1.85 13.93
C LEU A 17 2.20 -1.46 12.87
N GLY A 18 1.18 -0.69 13.25
CA GLY A 18 0.20 -0.18 12.30
C GLY A 18 -0.35 1.17 12.72
N TYR A 19 -0.42 2.08 11.76
CA TYR A 19 -1.15 3.33 11.85
C TYR A 19 -2.48 3.21 11.09
N ASP A 20 -3.58 3.35 11.81
CA ASP A 20 -4.93 3.42 11.25
C ASP A 20 -5.76 4.34 12.17
N PRO A 21 -6.17 5.53 11.68
CA PRO A 21 -6.90 6.50 12.51
C PRO A 21 -8.33 6.05 12.84
N PHE A 22 -8.85 4.99 12.21
CA PHE A 22 -10.24 4.56 12.34
C PHE A 22 -10.45 3.39 13.31
N ILE A 23 -9.39 2.82 13.84
CA ILE A 23 -9.48 1.67 14.77
C ILE A 23 -8.84 1.97 16.12
N SER A 24 -9.36 1.34 17.17
CA SER A 24 -8.79 1.42 18.51
C SER A 24 -7.55 0.54 18.66
N ALA A 25 -6.75 0.79 19.70
CA ALA A 25 -5.61 -0.08 20.05
C ALA A 25 -6.06 -1.52 20.37
N GLU A 26 -7.23 -1.68 20.97
CA GLU A 26 -7.80 -3.01 21.25
C GLU A 26 -8.14 -3.76 19.97
N GLU A 27 -8.72 -3.09 18.99
CA GLU A 27 -9.03 -3.68 17.69
C GLU A 27 -7.76 -4.00 16.90
N ALA A 28 -6.73 -3.14 16.96
CA ALA A 28 -5.42 -3.40 16.38
C ALA A 28 -4.77 -4.67 16.96
N ALA A 29 -4.81 -4.81 18.28
CA ALA A 29 -4.29 -5.99 18.97
C ALA A 29 -5.04 -7.27 18.55
N LYS A 30 -6.37 -7.23 18.41
CA LYS A 30 -7.17 -8.37 17.89
C LYS A 30 -6.78 -8.74 16.47
N ARG A 31 -6.36 -7.77 15.65
CA ARG A 31 -5.86 -7.96 14.27
C ARG A 31 -4.39 -8.34 14.22
N GLY A 32 -3.71 -8.39 15.37
CA GLY A 32 -2.35 -8.88 15.53
C GLY A 32 -1.25 -7.88 15.21
N PHE A 33 -1.48 -6.58 15.45
CA PHE A 33 -0.46 -5.56 15.37
C PHE A 33 -0.58 -4.55 16.51
N GLU A 34 0.50 -3.87 16.83
CA GLU A 34 0.55 -2.79 17.80
C GLU A 34 0.23 -1.47 17.11
N LYS A 35 -0.80 -0.77 17.60
CA LYS A 35 -1.17 0.54 17.05
C LYS A 35 -0.17 1.59 17.49
N VAL A 36 0.23 2.44 16.55
CA VAL A 36 0.91 3.72 16.79
C VAL A 36 -0.04 4.87 16.49
N GLU A 37 0.16 6.02 17.13
CA GLU A 37 -0.81 7.11 17.07
C GLU A 37 -0.55 8.08 15.92
N THR A 38 0.67 8.11 15.37
CA THR A 38 1.02 8.97 14.24
C THR A 38 1.74 8.20 13.14
N LEU A 39 1.73 8.77 11.94
CA LEU A 39 2.46 8.23 10.80
C LEU A 39 3.96 8.38 10.99
N GLU A 40 4.39 9.49 11.54
CA GLU A 40 5.80 9.76 11.88
C GLU A 40 6.33 8.68 12.81
N GLU A 41 5.59 8.38 13.87
CA GLU A 41 5.94 7.32 14.83
C GLU A 41 6.09 5.96 14.14
N LEU A 42 5.20 5.63 13.20
CA LEU A 42 5.28 4.41 12.40
C LEU A 42 6.58 4.36 11.60
N LEU A 43 6.90 5.45 10.90
CA LEU A 43 8.07 5.53 10.03
C LEU A 43 9.39 5.45 10.82
N GLU A 44 9.45 6.12 11.97
CA GLU A 44 10.63 6.14 12.85
C GLU A 44 10.95 4.79 13.49
N GLN A 45 9.93 3.95 13.70
CA GLN A 45 10.12 2.65 14.34
C GLN A 45 10.25 1.49 13.36
N SER A 46 9.90 1.67 12.08
CA SER A 46 9.80 0.58 11.11
C SER A 46 11.07 0.40 10.27
N ASP A 47 11.54 -0.85 10.15
CA ASP A 47 12.61 -1.24 9.23
C ASP A 47 12.06 -1.55 7.82
N LEU A 48 10.78 -1.97 7.76
CA LEU A 48 10.04 -2.17 6.54
C LEU A 48 8.67 -1.50 6.68
N VAL A 49 8.35 -0.63 5.76
CA VAL A 49 7.04 0.05 5.68
C VAL A 49 6.28 -0.44 4.47
N ASN A 50 5.04 -0.89 4.67
CA ASN A 50 4.14 -1.30 3.61
C ASN A 50 2.83 -0.49 3.69
N ILE A 51 2.49 0.21 2.60
CA ILE A 51 1.31 1.05 2.55
C ILE A 51 0.11 0.29 1.95
N ASN A 52 -1.06 0.41 2.57
CA ASN A 52 -2.29 -0.31 2.19
C ASN A 52 -3.54 0.58 2.34
N VAL A 53 -3.46 1.84 1.97
CA VAL A 53 -4.58 2.76 2.05
C VAL A 53 -5.27 2.91 0.69
N PRO A 54 -6.59 3.15 0.63
CA PRO A 54 -7.24 3.54 -0.61
C PRO A 54 -6.76 4.93 -1.05
N LEU A 55 -6.83 5.23 -2.33
CA LEU A 55 -6.61 6.59 -2.82
C LEU A 55 -7.86 7.42 -2.54
N ALA A 56 -7.69 8.48 -1.78
CA ALA A 56 -8.71 9.46 -1.44
C ALA A 56 -8.05 10.84 -1.30
N PRO A 57 -8.81 11.94 -1.25
CA PRO A 57 -8.23 13.27 -1.01
C PRO A 57 -7.33 13.34 0.23
N SER A 58 -7.68 12.62 1.30
CA SER A 58 -6.90 12.56 2.55
C SER A 58 -5.66 11.67 2.49
N THR A 59 -5.50 10.83 1.47
CA THR A 59 -4.37 9.92 1.31
C THR A 59 -3.53 10.23 0.06
N THR A 60 -3.96 11.19 -0.74
CA THR A 60 -3.15 11.68 -1.87
C THR A 60 -1.89 12.35 -1.33
N HIS A 61 -0.73 11.89 -1.82
CA HIS A 61 0.60 12.31 -1.35
C HIS A 61 0.76 12.23 0.17
N MET A 62 0.12 11.22 0.79
CA MET A 62 0.20 11.00 2.24
C MET A 62 1.64 10.80 2.71
N ILE A 63 2.48 10.15 1.90
CA ILE A 63 3.92 10.07 2.12
C ILE A 63 4.60 11.07 1.18
N SER A 64 4.87 12.26 1.68
CA SER A 64 5.53 13.35 0.95
C SER A 64 6.21 14.33 1.91
N GLY A 65 7.04 15.21 1.39
CA GLY A 65 7.71 16.28 2.16
C GLY A 65 8.54 15.73 3.31
N ASP A 66 8.37 16.35 4.47
CA ASP A 66 9.15 16.04 5.66
C ASP A 66 8.96 14.60 6.16
N LEU A 67 7.88 13.91 5.77
CA LEU A 67 7.66 12.52 6.18
C LEU A 67 8.75 11.56 5.70
N PHE A 68 9.41 11.83 4.58
CA PHE A 68 10.57 11.04 4.17
C PHE A 68 11.73 11.13 5.17
N ASN A 69 11.84 12.22 5.93
CA ASN A 69 12.86 12.37 6.96
C ASN A 69 12.63 11.48 8.18
N HIS A 70 11.39 11.07 8.42
CA HIS A 70 11.02 10.19 9.53
C HIS A 70 11.31 8.70 9.29
N PHE A 71 11.54 8.27 8.04
CA PHE A 71 11.98 6.89 7.83
C PHE A 71 13.28 6.61 8.56
N LYS A 72 13.42 5.40 9.09
CA LYS A 72 14.71 4.94 9.61
C LYS A 72 15.76 4.95 8.47
N PRO A 73 17.00 5.37 8.74
CA PRO A 73 18.06 5.23 7.75
C PRO A 73 18.20 3.78 7.27
N GLY A 74 18.11 3.56 5.96
CA GLY A 74 18.20 2.24 5.38
C GLY A 74 16.91 1.41 5.46
N ALA A 75 15.78 2.00 5.77
CA ALA A 75 14.48 1.33 5.72
C ALA A 75 14.13 0.87 4.30
N VAL A 76 13.29 -0.15 4.22
CA VAL A 76 12.68 -0.63 2.97
C VAL A 76 11.23 -0.15 2.90
N PHE A 77 10.81 0.31 1.73
CA PHE A 77 9.45 0.79 1.52
C PHE A 77 8.75 0.01 0.41
N VAL A 78 7.48 -0.33 0.61
CA VAL A 78 6.66 -1.07 -0.36
C VAL A 78 5.34 -0.34 -0.58
N ASN A 79 5.03 -0.01 -1.83
CA ASN A 79 3.74 0.52 -2.24
C ASN A 79 3.05 -0.41 -3.25
N ALA A 80 2.08 -1.17 -2.76
CA ALA A 80 1.16 -1.95 -3.58
C ALA A 80 -0.30 -1.44 -3.43
N ALA A 81 -0.48 -0.19 -2.99
CA ALA A 81 -1.78 0.43 -2.83
C ALA A 81 -2.17 1.22 -4.09
N ARG A 82 -1.72 2.47 -4.20
CA ARG A 82 -1.91 3.36 -5.36
C ARG A 82 -0.68 4.28 -5.50
N GLY A 83 -0.29 4.59 -6.72
CA GLY A 83 0.88 5.45 -6.99
C GLY A 83 0.75 6.82 -6.33
N ALA A 84 -0.38 7.48 -6.50
CA ALA A 84 -0.60 8.84 -5.99
C ALA A 84 -0.70 8.98 -4.46
N VAL A 85 -0.56 7.90 -3.67
CA VAL A 85 -0.44 8.02 -2.21
C VAL A 85 0.95 8.47 -1.75
N ILE A 86 1.92 8.44 -2.67
CA ILE A 86 3.29 8.90 -2.42
C ILE A 86 3.70 9.97 -3.43
N SER A 87 4.71 10.75 -3.10
CA SER A 87 5.42 11.60 -4.05
C SER A 87 6.53 10.80 -4.72
N GLU A 88 6.40 10.48 -6.03
CA GLU A 88 7.41 9.71 -6.77
C GLU A 88 8.76 10.44 -6.89
N ASP A 89 8.76 11.77 -7.02
CA ASP A 89 9.99 12.56 -7.08
C ASP A 89 10.75 12.51 -5.75
N GLU A 90 10.07 12.66 -4.62
CA GLU A 90 10.69 12.61 -3.30
C GLU A 90 11.12 11.17 -2.93
N LEU A 91 10.38 10.16 -3.38
CA LEU A 91 10.79 8.76 -3.27
C LEU A 91 12.10 8.52 -4.04
N TYR A 92 12.23 9.09 -5.24
CA TYR A 92 13.47 9.04 -5.99
C TYR A 92 14.63 9.65 -5.21
N ASP A 93 14.45 10.83 -4.65
CA ASP A 93 15.47 11.52 -3.86
C ASP A 93 15.86 10.72 -2.60
N ALA A 94 14.89 10.11 -1.93
CA ALA A 94 15.13 9.26 -0.76
C ALA A 94 15.93 7.99 -1.10
N LEU A 95 15.76 7.42 -2.30
CA LEU A 95 16.52 6.28 -2.76
C LEU A 95 17.94 6.67 -3.19
N VAL A 96 18.09 7.78 -3.90
CA VAL A 96 19.39 8.30 -4.36
C VAL A 96 20.26 8.75 -3.19
N SER A 97 19.68 9.39 -2.19
CA SER A 97 20.41 9.81 -0.98
C SER A 97 20.77 8.64 -0.05
N GLY A 98 20.21 7.44 -0.27
CA GLY A 98 20.39 6.30 0.63
C GLY A 98 19.58 6.36 1.91
N LYS A 99 18.67 7.32 2.05
CA LYS A 99 17.70 7.38 3.16
C LYS A 99 16.86 6.11 3.20
N LEU A 100 16.37 5.68 2.04
CA LEU A 100 15.77 4.36 1.83
C LEU A 100 16.78 3.42 1.19
N LYS A 101 16.91 2.22 1.73
CA LYS A 101 17.77 1.16 1.20
C LYS A 101 17.25 0.62 -0.13
N ALA A 102 15.94 0.39 -0.19
CA ALA A 102 15.26 -0.14 -1.36
C ALA A 102 13.76 0.16 -1.31
N THR A 103 13.13 0.18 -2.47
CA THR A 103 11.68 0.32 -2.59
C THR A 103 11.14 -0.64 -3.65
N ALA A 104 9.92 -1.14 -3.42
CA ALA A 104 9.13 -1.85 -4.42
C ALA A 104 7.78 -1.16 -4.62
N CYS A 105 7.38 -0.95 -5.89
CA CYS A 105 6.08 -0.41 -6.26
C CYS A 105 5.37 -1.32 -7.27
N ASP A 106 4.11 -1.63 -6.98
CA ASP A 106 3.22 -2.32 -7.94
C ASP A 106 2.32 -1.31 -8.68
N THR A 107 2.26 -0.07 -8.20
CA THR A 107 1.40 0.99 -8.71
C THR A 107 2.16 2.29 -8.88
N PHE A 108 1.76 3.09 -9.90
CA PHE A 108 2.40 4.34 -10.27
C PHE A 108 1.36 5.46 -10.42
N ILE A 109 1.82 6.72 -10.38
CA ILE A 109 0.94 7.89 -10.65
C ILE A 109 0.43 7.83 -12.09
N LYS A 110 1.32 7.47 -13.03
CA LYS A 110 0.96 7.21 -14.43
C LYS A 110 1.17 5.73 -14.74
N GLU A 111 0.11 5.04 -15.13
CA GLU A 111 0.11 3.63 -15.49
C GLU A 111 -0.28 3.40 -16.96
N PRO A 112 0.50 2.61 -17.72
CA PRO A 112 1.80 2.06 -17.35
C PRO A 112 2.87 3.15 -17.22
N PRO A 113 3.88 2.98 -16.34
CA PRO A 113 4.97 3.93 -16.24
C PRO A 113 5.78 3.95 -17.53
N THR A 114 6.20 5.14 -17.97
CA THR A 114 7.04 5.30 -19.17
C THR A 114 8.51 5.18 -18.82
N ALA A 115 9.36 4.97 -19.83
CA ALA A 115 10.82 4.95 -19.67
C ALA A 115 11.41 6.25 -19.08
N GLU A 116 10.63 7.33 -19.08
CA GLU A 116 11.02 8.60 -18.48
C GLU A 116 10.88 8.64 -16.95
N ASN A 117 10.18 7.66 -16.36
CA ASN A 117 10.07 7.57 -14.91
C ASN A 117 11.43 7.21 -14.31
N LYS A 118 12.02 8.17 -13.61
CA LYS A 118 13.37 8.10 -13.04
C LYS A 118 13.55 6.91 -12.08
N LEU A 119 12.49 6.51 -11.36
CA LEU A 119 12.55 5.38 -10.43
C LEU A 119 12.97 4.08 -11.12
N LEU A 120 12.52 3.85 -12.37
CA LEU A 120 12.82 2.63 -13.13
C LEU A 120 14.30 2.45 -13.46
N SER A 121 15.09 3.53 -13.38
CA SER A 121 16.54 3.49 -13.63
C SER A 121 17.37 3.14 -12.39
N LEU A 122 16.78 3.10 -11.21
CA LEU A 122 17.50 2.91 -9.95
C LEU A 122 17.73 1.43 -9.65
N PRO A 123 18.95 1.03 -9.25
CA PRO A 123 19.29 -0.37 -8.95
C PRO A 123 18.63 -0.89 -7.65
N ASN A 124 18.18 0.01 -6.79
CA ASN A 124 17.49 -0.27 -5.52
C ASN A 124 15.97 -0.05 -5.60
N PHE A 125 15.42 0.00 -6.82
CA PHE A 125 13.99 0.09 -7.06
C PHE A 125 13.48 -1.15 -7.82
N SER A 126 12.40 -1.74 -7.35
CA SER A 126 11.72 -2.86 -7.98
C SER A 126 10.31 -2.46 -8.40
N ALA A 127 9.91 -2.82 -9.61
CA ALA A 127 8.60 -2.48 -10.15
C ALA A 127 7.87 -3.73 -10.67
N THR A 128 6.55 -3.75 -10.47
CA THR A 128 5.64 -4.68 -11.14
C THR A 128 4.51 -3.89 -11.79
N PRO A 129 3.92 -4.38 -12.90
CA PRO A 129 2.93 -3.63 -13.66
C PRO A 129 1.49 -3.85 -13.13
N HIS A 130 1.24 -3.45 -11.87
CA HIS A 130 -0.04 -3.53 -11.17
C HIS A 130 -0.60 -4.96 -11.16
N LEU A 131 0.20 -5.90 -10.67
CA LEU A 131 -0.13 -7.34 -10.66
C LEU A 131 -0.84 -7.81 -9.40
N GLY A 132 -0.98 -6.99 -8.36
CA GLY A 132 -1.48 -7.41 -7.05
C GLY A 132 -2.86 -8.06 -7.06
N GLY A 133 -3.72 -7.70 -8.02
CA GLY A 133 -5.04 -8.32 -8.23
C GLY A 133 -5.13 -9.25 -9.45
N ASN A 134 -4.02 -9.50 -10.14
CA ASN A 134 -4.03 -10.20 -11.43
C ASN A 134 -3.66 -11.68 -11.28
N THR A 135 -4.42 -12.42 -10.48
CA THR A 135 -4.34 -13.89 -10.39
C THR A 135 -5.58 -14.52 -11.03
N GLU A 136 -5.47 -15.78 -11.46
CA GLU A 136 -6.63 -16.51 -12.04
C GLU A 136 -7.82 -16.52 -11.09
N GLU A 137 -7.58 -16.78 -9.79
CA GLU A 137 -8.63 -16.82 -8.77
C GLU A 137 -9.28 -15.44 -8.56
N ALA A 138 -8.48 -14.38 -8.55
CA ALA A 138 -9.00 -13.02 -8.37
C ALA A 138 -9.83 -12.60 -9.58
N LEU A 139 -9.37 -12.87 -10.80
CA LEU A 139 -10.08 -12.57 -12.05
C LEU A 139 -11.38 -13.37 -12.16
N GLN A 140 -11.33 -14.66 -11.86
CA GLN A 140 -12.52 -15.52 -11.87
C GLN A 140 -13.55 -15.05 -10.85
N LYS A 141 -13.11 -14.75 -9.62
CA LYS A 141 -14.00 -14.27 -8.57
C LYS A 141 -14.64 -12.93 -8.95
N ALA A 142 -13.83 -11.95 -9.35
CA ALA A 142 -14.33 -10.63 -9.74
C ALA A 142 -15.29 -10.72 -10.93
N GLY A 143 -14.96 -11.53 -11.95
CA GLY A 143 -15.83 -11.75 -13.12
C GLY A 143 -17.17 -12.36 -12.74
N THR A 144 -17.18 -13.38 -11.88
CA THR A 144 -18.40 -14.03 -11.39
C THR A 144 -19.25 -13.05 -10.59
N GLU A 145 -18.67 -12.33 -9.64
CA GLU A 145 -19.36 -11.35 -8.80
C GLU A 145 -20.01 -10.24 -9.65
N VAL A 146 -19.31 -9.71 -10.66
CA VAL A 146 -19.84 -8.67 -11.54
C VAL A 146 -21.04 -9.19 -12.36
N VAL A 147 -20.96 -10.41 -12.88
CA VAL A 147 -22.09 -11.01 -13.64
C VAL A 147 -23.29 -11.23 -12.72
N GLU A 148 -23.09 -11.81 -11.55
CA GLU A 148 -24.16 -12.05 -10.56
C GLU A 148 -24.82 -10.75 -10.11
N GLU A 149 -24.04 -9.72 -9.79
CA GLU A 149 -24.55 -8.40 -9.43
C GLU A 149 -25.37 -7.78 -10.57
N THR A 150 -24.85 -7.85 -11.80
CA THR A 150 -25.55 -7.33 -12.97
C THR A 150 -26.90 -8.02 -13.16
N LEU A 151 -26.94 -9.35 -13.06
CA LEU A 151 -28.19 -10.12 -13.18
C LEU A 151 -29.18 -9.81 -12.05
N ASN A 152 -28.69 -9.60 -10.83
CA ASN A 152 -29.54 -9.21 -9.70
C ASN A 152 -30.18 -7.85 -9.93
N VAL A 153 -29.40 -6.85 -10.37
CA VAL A 153 -29.93 -5.51 -10.66
C VAL A 153 -30.94 -5.55 -11.81
N LEU A 154 -30.66 -6.28 -12.89
CA LEU A 154 -31.61 -6.48 -13.99
C LEU A 154 -32.90 -7.18 -13.57
N ALA A 155 -32.83 -8.02 -12.54
CA ALA A 155 -33.99 -8.66 -11.93
C ALA A 155 -34.75 -7.78 -10.92
N GLY A 156 -34.37 -6.49 -10.77
CA GLY A 156 -34.99 -5.53 -9.86
C GLY A 156 -34.55 -5.66 -8.39
N LYS A 157 -33.48 -6.41 -8.11
CA LYS A 157 -32.90 -6.52 -6.76
C LYS A 157 -31.94 -5.36 -6.50
N ALA A 158 -31.78 -4.97 -5.24
CA ALA A 158 -30.76 -4.02 -4.86
C ALA A 158 -29.36 -4.63 -5.03
N PRO A 159 -28.36 -3.85 -5.51
CA PRO A 159 -26.99 -4.32 -5.59
C PRO A 159 -26.41 -4.58 -4.19
N LEU A 160 -25.55 -5.59 -4.05
CA LEU A 160 -24.84 -5.89 -2.79
C LEU A 160 -23.74 -4.85 -2.51
N HIS A 161 -23.14 -4.31 -3.57
CA HIS A 161 -22.03 -3.37 -3.51
C HIS A 161 -22.34 -2.09 -4.30
N PRO A 162 -23.31 -1.26 -3.84
CA PRO A 162 -23.64 -0.02 -4.55
C PRO A 162 -22.45 0.94 -4.52
N VAL A 163 -22.16 1.55 -5.67
CA VAL A 163 -21.21 2.67 -5.76
C VAL A 163 -22.02 3.95 -5.52
N SER A 164 -21.71 4.67 -4.44
CA SER A 164 -22.33 5.96 -4.11
C SER A 164 -21.60 7.11 -4.81
#